data_a5191c090601e2f664efe8c93405e7bb
#
_entry.id   a5191c090601e2f664efe8c93405e7bb
#
_cell.length_a   1.000
_cell.length_b   1.000
_cell.length_c   1.000
_cell.angle_alpha   90.00
_cell.angle_beta   90.00
_cell.angle_gamma   90.00
#
_symmetry.space_group_name_H-M   'P 1'
#
loop_
_entity.id
_entity.type
_entity.pdbx_description
1 polymer ?
#
loop_
_entity_poly.entity_id
_entity_poly.type
_entity_poly.pdbx_seq_one_letter_code
_entity_poly.pdbx_strand_id
1 'polypeptide(L)'
;MPRCYLVIVLLSLCLSSSDAASPDEYKARGQLIFEDDFERDESTPGKEEIGNGWTSNSPWRAKGNQQVDLVDGVMTAERHKVADHGVAIFQKLDFQDAAVELRFKLGKGDSLGLDFVDREVKTIHAGHLCLARVALNKLTMMDSKTGHMDNKIRDRRQTGEKSPELTKLINSKKKDVKLDLAPDSWHTLLVVVEGKMMATYLDGKLVGEFESEGIAHPTKRMIKLAVAKKATIDDVMVWKLK
;
A
#
# COMPACT_ATOMS: atom_id res chain seq x y z
N MET A 1 -65.26 -25.82 17.83
CA MET A 1 -64.00 -25.20 18.29
C MET A 1 -63.02 -25.22 17.12
N PRO A 2 -62.72 -24.07 16.49
CA PRO A 2 -61.76 -24.01 15.39
C PRO A 2 -60.33 -23.93 15.95
N ARG A 3 -59.44 -24.78 15.44
CA ARG A 3 -58.04 -24.78 15.74
C ARG A 3 -57.32 -23.72 14.87
N CYS A 4 -56.80 -22.67 15.50
CA CYS A 4 -55.88 -21.73 14.85
C CYS A 4 -54.49 -22.40 14.71
N TYR A 5 -54.01 -22.53 13.50
CA TYR A 5 -52.62 -22.86 13.19
C TYR A 5 -51.81 -21.58 13.08
N LEU A 6 -50.87 -21.40 14.01
CA LEU A 6 -49.90 -20.31 13.95
C LEU A 6 -48.82 -20.67 12.95
N VAL A 7 -48.76 -20.02 11.79
CA VAL A 7 -47.68 -20.16 10.82
C VAL A 7 -46.55 -19.23 11.25
N ILE A 8 -45.48 -19.76 11.77
CA ILE A 8 -44.25 -19.02 12.04
C ILE A 8 -43.46 -18.96 10.74
N VAL A 9 -43.46 -17.79 10.09
CA VAL A 9 -42.56 -17.51 8.96
C VAL A 9 -41.19 -17.13 9.54
N LEU A 10 -40.25 -18.07 9.45
CA LEU A 10 -38.84 -17.78 9.70
C LEU A 10 -38.28 -16.97 8.54
N LEU A 11 -38.17 -15.64 8.71
CA LEU A 11 -37.35 -14.80 7.83
C LEU A 11 -35.87 -15.13 8.06
N SER A 12 -35.31 -15.92 7.16
CA SER A 12 -33.86 -16.10 7.08
C SER A 12 -33.24 -14.79 6.55
N LEU A 13 -32.69 -13.96 7.44
CA LEU A 13 -31.81 -12.86 7.03
C LEU A 13 -30.53 -13.50 6.46
N CYS A 14 -30.44 -13.60 5.14
CA CYS A 14 -29.14 -13.73 4.49
C CYS A 14 -28.36 -12.44 4.71
N LEU A 15 -27.53 -12.41 5.75
CA LEU A 15 -26.42 -11.48 5.85
C LEU A 15 -25.46 -11.86 4.72
N SER A 16 -25.53 -11.14 3.60
CA SER A 16 -24.45 -11.14 2.61
C SER A 16 -23.26 -10.43 3.25
N SER A 17 -22.42 -11.17 3.98
CA SER A 17 -21.06 -10.76 4.21
C SER A 17 -20.40 -10.69 2.84
N SER A 18 -19.97 -9.52 2.41
CA SER A 18 -19.00 -9.40 1.34
C SER A 18 -17.66 -9.88 1.92
N ASP A 19 -17.48 -11.18 1.97
CA ASP A 19 -16.19 -11.73 2.39
C ASP A 19 -15.20 -11.47 1.27
N ALA A 20 -14.25 -10.57 1.51
CA ALA A 20 -13.08 -10.47 0.65
C ALA A 20 -12.45 -11.87 0.54
N ALA A 21 -12.03 -12.23 -0.68
CA ALA A 21 -11.37 -13.50 -0.91
C ALA A 21 -10.15 -13.66 -0.01
N SER A 22 -9.79 -14.89 0.34
CA SER A 22 -8.59 -15.15 1.14
C SER A 22 -7.30 -14.75 0.38
N PRO A 23 -6.18 -14.52 1.07
CA PRO A 23 -4.88 -14.31 0.44
C PRO A 23 -4.54 -15.34 -0.63
N ASP A 24 -4.77 -16.61 -0.35
CA ASP A 24 -4.46 -17.72 -1.26
C ASP A 24 -5.35 -17.71 -2.51
N GLU A 25 -6.62 -17.33 -2.40
CA GLU A 25 -7.51 -17.19 -3.55
C GLU A 25 -7.06 -16.08 -4.48
N TYR A 26 -6.58 -14.92 -3.96
CA TYR A 26 -6.01 -13.87 -4.80
C TYR A 26 -4.76 -14.33 -5.53
N LYS A 27 -3.85 -15.03 -4.84
CA LYS A 27 -2.63 -15.58 -5.44
C LYS A 27 -2.95 -16.64 -6.50
N ALA A 28 -3.89 -17.54 -6.22
CA ALA A 28 -4.27 -18.63 -7.12
C ALA A 28 -4.90 -18.14 -8.44
N ARG A 29 -5.67 -17.04 -8.41
CA ARG A 29 -6.30 -16.47 -9.61
C ARG A 29 -5.48 -15.40 -10.29
N GLY A 30 -4.41 -14.92 -9.66
CA GLY A 30 -3.50 -13.94 -10.18
C GLY A 30 -2.39 -14.57 -11.01
N GLN A 31 -1.86 -13.81 -11.97
CA GLN A 31 -0.61 -14.14 -12.66
C GLN A 31 0.55 -13.49 -11.90
N LEU A 32 1.51 -14.27 -11.40
CA LEU A 32 2.74 -13.73 -10.85
C LEU A 32 3.49 -12.97 -11.95
N ILE A 33 3.72 -11.68 -11.76
CA ILE A 33 4.39 -10.80 -12.72
C ILE A 33 5.71 -10.24 -12.18
N PHE A 34 5.97 -10.37 -10.89
CA PHE A 34 7.19 -9.95 -10.26
C PHE A 34 7.40 -10.69 -8.94
N GLU A 35 8.65 -11.04 -8.65
CA GLU A 35 9.10 -11.56 -7.36
C GLU A 35 10.53 -11.10 -7.08
N ASP A 36 10.85 -10.90 -5.82
CA ASP A 36 12.19 -10.59 -5.33
C ASP A 36 12.35 -10.98 -3.86
N ASP A 37 13.26 -11.91 -3.61
CA ASP A 37 13.65 -12.41 -2.30
C ASP A 37 14.92 -11.74 -1.75
N PHE A 38 15.49 -10.80 -2.51
CA PHE A 38 16.70 -10.05 -2.18
C PHE A 38 17.95 -10.90 -1.84
N GLU A 39 17.93 -12.20 -2.14
CA GLU A 39 19.04 -13.13 -1.92
C GLU A 39 20.22 -12.86 -2.88
N ARG A 40 20.76 -11.66 -2.77
CA ARG A 40 21.94 -11.19 -3.48
C ARG A 40 22.69 -10.11 -2.71
N ASP A 41 23.98 -9.97 -2.96
CA ASP A 41 24.83 -8.95 -2.36
C ASP A 41 25.02 -7.76 -3.31
N GLU A 42 25.20 -6.58 -2.74
CA GLU A 42 25.70 -5.41 -3.46
C GLU A 42 27.22 -5.50 -3.62
N SER A 43 27.72 -5.22 -4.83
CA SER A 43 29.14 -5.41 -5.14
C SER A 43 30.01 -4.27 -4.68
N THR A 44 29.45 -3.06 -4.53
CA THR A 44 30.20 -1.84 -4.23
C THR A 44 29.75 -1.22 -2.91
N PRO A 45 30.56 -1.28 -1.86
CA PRO A 45 30.21 -0.67 -0.57
C PRO A 45 29.81 0.81 -0.69
N GLY A 46 28.70 1.18 -0.07
CA GLY A 46 28.18 2.54 -0.04
C GLY A 46 27.50 3.01 -1.32
N LYS A 47 27.24 2.12 -2.27
CA LYS A 47 26.42 2.37 -3.46
C LYS A 47 25.15 1.55 -3.40
N GLU A 48 24.06 2.13 -3.84
CA GLU A 48 22.82 1.41 -4.04
C GLU A 48 22.89 0.61 -5.34
N GLU A 49 23.03 -0.69 -5.23
CA GLU A 49 23.01 -1.65 -6.35
C GLU A 49 21.86 -2.63 -6.15
N ILE A 50 20.64 -2.10 -5.88
CA ILE A 50 19.46 -2.90 -5.49
C ILE A 50 19.17 -4.02 -6.48
N GLY A 51 19.40 -3.80 -7.78
CA GLY A 51 19.19 -4.83 -8.82
C GLY A 51 17.71 -5.08 -9.13
N ASN A 52 17.46 -6.12 -9.93
CA ASN A 52 16.12 -6.60 -10.32
C ASN A 52 15.13 -5.49 -10.75
N GLY A 53 15.62 -4.41 -11.34
CA GLY A 53 14.80 -3.29 -11.83
C GLY A 53 14.37 -2.28 -10.76
N TRP A 54 14.71 -2.48 -9.50
CA TRP A 54 14.46 -1.51 -8.45
C TRP A 54 15.29 -0.24 -8.62
N THR A 55 14.70 0.88 -8.24
CA THR A 55 15.36 2.18 -8.17
C THR A 55 14.93 2.92 -6.92
N SER A 56 15.72 3.90 -6.45
CA SER A 56 15.40 4.69 -5.27
C SER A 56 15.35 6.20 -5.56
N ASN A 57 14.93 6.97 -4.56
CA ASN A 57 14.99 8.43 -4.60
C ASN A 57 16.29 9.01 -4.04
N SER A 58 17.25 8.20 -3.67
CA SER A 58 18.53 8.62 -3.08
C SER A 58 19.31 9.63 -3.92
N PRO A 59 19.38 9.50 -5.26
CA PRO A 59 20.09 10.46 -6.10
C PRO A 59 19.64 11.92 -5.93
N TRP A 60 18.34 12.13 -5.79
CA TRP A 60 17.79 13.51 -5.73
C TRP A 60 17.26 13.92 -4.36
N ARG A 61 17.01 13.00 -3.43
CA ARG A 61 16.54 13.31 -2.08
C ARG A 61 17.60 13.20 -1.01
N ALA A 62 18.62 12.37 -1.23
CA ALA A 62 19.73 12.18 -0.29
C ALA A 62 21.08 12.64 -0.89
N LYS A 63 21.06 13.44 -1.97
CA LYS A 63 22.28 13.94 -2.63
C LYS A 63 23.22 12.81 -3.08
N GLY A 64 22.65 11.66 -3.47
CA GLY A 64 23.40 10.48 -3.86
C GLY A 64 23.91 9.61 -2.71
N ASN A 65 23.62 9.96 -1.45
CA ASN A 65 23.97 9.08 -0.33
C ASN A 65 23.04 7.86 -0.32
N GLN A 66 23.60 6.71 -0.02
CA GLN A 66 22.89 5.44 0.09
C GLN A 66 21.79 5.51 1.15
N GLN A 67 20.60 5.04 0.82
CA GLN A 67 19.45 4.91 1.71
C GLN A 67 18.84 3.51 1.64
N VAL A 68 19.21 2.72 0.64
CA VAL A 68 18.77 1.34 0.44
C VAL A 68 20.00 0.47 0.36
N ASP A 69 19.99 -0.65 1.05
CA ASP A 69 21.09 -1.58 1.16
C ASP A 69 20.55 -3.02 1.17
N LEU A 70 21.23 -3.94 0.52
CA LEU A 70 20.94 -5.36 0.57
C LEU A 70 21.94 -6.02 1.52
N VAL A 71 21.46 -6.55 2.63
CA VAL A 71 22.30 -7.17 3.68
C VAL A 71 21.60 -8.43 4.19
N ASP A 72 22.32 -9.53 4.23
CA ASP A 72 21.82 -10.81 4.77
C ASP A 72 20.52 -11.28 4.11
N GLY A 73 20.41 -11.14 2.77
CA GLY A 73 19.25 -11.57 2.00
C GLY A 73 18.00 -10.71 2.19
N VAL A 74 18.11 -9.49 2.73
CA VAL A 74 16.97 -8.60 2.89
C VAL A 74 17.28 -7.18 2.42
N MET A 75 16.26 -6.43 2.01
CA MET A 75 16.38 -5.02 1.67
C MET A 75 16.15 -4.15 2.91
N THR A 76 17.17 -3.41 3.34
CA THR A 76 17.06 -2.39 4.39
C THR A 76 16.97 -1.01 3.76
N ALA A 77 15.93 -0.26 4.11
CA ALA A 77 15.77 1.13 3.73
C ALA A 77 15.87 2.03 4.95
N GLU A 78 16.82 2.97 4.94
CA GLU A 78 17.03 3.90 6.05
C GLU A 78 17.24 5.32 5.53
N ARG A 79 16.42 6.26 6.01
CA ARG A 79 16.51 7.65 5.60
C ARG A 79 17.82 8.28 6.04
N HIS A 80 18.66 8.66 5.07
CA HIS A 80 19.91 9.34 5.35
C HIS A 80 19.67 10.73 5.97
N LYS A 81 20.56 11.16 6.88
CA LYS A 81 20.45 12.42 7.64
C LYS A 81 20.33 13.69 6.79
N VAL A 82 20.87 13.68 5.57
CA VAL A 82 20.78 14.82 4.65
C VAL A 82 19.52 14.80 3.78
N ALA A 83 18.72 13.71 3.85
CA ALA A 83 17.54 13.59 3.01
C ALA A 83 16.43 14.52 3.48
N ASP A 84 15.82 15.24 2.55
CA ASP A 84 14.69 16.14 2.78
C ASP A 84 13.33 15.43 2.73
N HIS A 85 13.34 14.11 2.44
CA HIS A 85 12.16 13.28 2.27
C HIS A 85 12.41 11.87 2.80
N GLY A 86 11.34 11.09 3.07
CA GLY A 86 11.46 9.66 3.34
C GLY A 86 12.04 8.91 2.13
N VAL A 87 12.51 7.68 2.36
CA VAL A 87 12.99 6.80 1.29
C VAL A 87 11.83 6.37 0.43
N ALA A 88 12.02 6.42 -0.88
CA ALA A 88 11.07 5.90 -1.85
C ALA A 88 11.81 4.95 -2.81
N ILE A 89 11.31 3.73 -2.90
CA ILE A 89 11.87 2.64 -3.71
C ILE A 89 10.81 2.27 -4.73
N PHE A 90 11.20 2.12 -5.98
CA PHE A 90 10.27 2.00 -7.10
C PHE A 90 10.54 0.73 -7.89
N GLN A 91 9.46 0.02 -8.24
CA GLN A 91 9.47 -1.07 -9.20
C GLN A 91 8.47 -0.78 -10.32
N LYS A 92 8.94 -0.79 -11.57
CA LYS A 92 8.08 -0.59 -12.74
C LYS A 92 7.35 -1.88 -13.07
N LEU A 93 6.02 -1.81 -13.08
CA LEU A 93 5.13 -2.93 -13.39
C LEU A 93 3.89 -2.36 -14.08
N ASP A 94 3.22 -3.17 -14.89
CA ASP A 94 2.02 -2.73 -15.62
C ASP A 94 0.83 -3.65 -15.33
N PHE A 95 -0.17 -3.09 -14.63
CA PHE A 95 -1.39 -3.80 -14.25
C PHE A 95 -2.54 -2.82 -14.03
N GLN A 96 -3.76 -3.33 -14.00
CA GLN A 96 -4.93 -2.60 -13.53
C GLN A 96 -5.23 -2.99 -12.08
N ASP A 97 -5.43 -4.28 -11.85
CA ASP A 97 -5.72 -4.87 -10.55
C ASP A 97 -4.59 -5.82 -10.16
N ALA A 98 -4.25 -5.85 -8.89
CA ALA A 98 -3.14 -6.65 -8.41
C ALA A 98 -3.29 -7.02 -6.92
N ALA A 99 -2.63 -8.13 -6.55
CA ALA A 99 -2.28 -8.45 -5.18
C ALA A 99 -0.77 -8.27 -5.02
N VAL A 100 -0.34 -7.53 -4.01
CA VAL A 100 1.08 -7.30 -3.69
C VAL A 100 1.35 -7.77 -2.28
N GLU A 101 2.22 -8.74 -2.15
CA GLU A 101 2.66 -9.25 -0.84
C GLU A 101 4.11 -8.90 -0.60
N LEU A 102 4.44 -8.66 0.65
CA LEU A 102 5.83 -8.50 1.10
C LEU A 102 5.93 -8.82 2.60
N ARG A 103 7.11 -9.22 3.03
CA ARG A 103 7.47 -9.27 4.44
C ARG A 103 8.13 -7.96 4.85
N PHE A 104 7.88 -7.53 6.07
CA PHE A 104 8.47 -6.30 6.59
C PHE A 104 8.73 -6.37 8.08
N LYS A 105 9.67 -5.52 8.52
CA LYS A 105 9.97 -5.28 9.92
C LYS A 105 10.12 -3.79 10.16
N LEU A 106 9.45 -3.27 11.21
CA LEU A 106 9.44 -1.85 11.59
C LEU A 106 9.85 -1.68 13.05
N GLY A 107 10.64 -0.67 13.32
CA GLY A 107 10.90 -0.18 14.67
C GLY A 107 9.82 0.80 15.16
N LYS A 108 9.95 1.25 16.41
CA LYS A 108 9.02 2.25 17.00
C LYS A 108 9.11 3.58 16.25
N GLY A 109 7.95 4.08 15.82
CA GLY A 109 7.83 5.36 15.12
C GLY A 109 8.16 5.30 13.62
N ASP A 110 8.34 4.09 13.08
CA ASP A 110 8.51 3.86 11.66
C ASP A 110 7.19 3.56 10.95
N SER A 111 7.22 3.65 9.62
CA SER A 111 6.10 3.25 8.79
C SER A 111 6.58 2.88 7.39
N LEU A 112 5.86 1.93 6.78
CA LEU A 112 6.02 1.49 5.41
C LEU A 112 4.71 1.73 4.65
N GLY A 113 4.79 2.38 3.50
CA GLY A 113 3.67 2.53 2.56
C GLY A 113 3.92 1.72 1.30
N LEU A 114 2.91 0.99 0.85
CA LEU A 114 2.82 0.42 -0.48
C LEU A 114 1.89 1.30 -1.31
N ASP A 115 2.45 1.97 -2.30
CA ASP A 115 1.80 3.01 -3.09
C ASP A 115 1.71 2.54 -4.56
N PHE A 116 0.55 2.65 -5.15
CA PHE A 116 0.29 2.34 -6.55
C PHE A 116 0.34 3.63 -7.37
N VAL A 117 1.16 3.62 -8.41
CA VAL A 117 1.56 4.87 -9.08
C VAL A 117 1.42 4.76 -10.60
N ASP A 118 0.91 5.82 -11.22
CA ASP A 118 1.01 6.06 -12.66
C ASP A 118 1.44 7.50 -12.93
N ARG A 119 2.71 7.69 -13.29
CA ARG A 119 3.28 9.03 -13.56
C ARG A 119 2.80 9.67 -14.88
N GLU A 120 2.07 8.92 -15.70
CA GLU A 120 1.46 9.47 -16.92
C GLU A 120 0.19 10.27 -16.61
N VAL A 121 -0.42 10.06 -15.48
CA VAL A 121 -1.61 10.81 -15.02
C VAL A 121 -1.19 12.20 -14.53
N LYS A 122 -1.33 13.22 -15.38
CA LYS A 122 -0.88 14.60 -15.11
C LYS A 122 -1.82 15.39 -14.19
N THR A 123 -3.01 14.89 -13.91
CA THR A 123 -4.00 15.54 -13.03
C THR A 123 -3.73 15.31 -11.53
N ILE A 124 -2.75 14.45 -11.21
CA ILE A 124 -2.37 14.12 -9.84
C ILE A 124 -0.87 14.34 -9.62
N HIS A 125 -0.53 14.73 -8.39
CA HIS A 125 0.87 14.95 -8.02
C HIS A 125 1.66 13.65 -8.04
N ALA A 126 2.77 13.63 -8.80
CA ALA A 126 3.72 12.52 -8.90
C ALA A 126 3.10 11.15 -9.26
N GLY A 127 1.87 11.13 -9.78
CA GLY A 127 1.19 9.91 -10.21
C GLY A 127 0.64 9.03 -9.08
N HIS A 128 0.54 9.53 -7.86
CA HIS A 128 0.01 8.77 -6.71
C HIS A 128 -1.48 8.44 -6.86
N LEU A 129 -1.81 7.17 -7.09
CA LEU A 129 -3.19 6.71 -7.27
C LEU A 129 -3.84 6.33 -5.94
N CYS A 130 -3.28 5.35 -5.26
CA CYS A 130 -3.76 4.89 -3.96
C CYS A 130 -2.62 4.23 -3.17
N LEU A 131 -2.78 4.12 -1.86
CA LEU A 131 -1.76 3.52 -1.00
C LEU A 131 -2.36 2.83 0.22
N ALA A 132 -1.68 1.79 0.70
CA ALA A 132 -1.79 1.27 2.06
C ALA A 132 -0.51 1.61 2.82
N ARG A 133 -0.64 2.24 4.00
CA ARG A 133 0.49 2.54 4.88
C ARG A 133 0.31 1.87 6.21
N VAL A 134 1.28 1.06 6.59
CA VAL A 134 1.34 0.38 7.89
C VAL A 134 2.36 1.06 8.80
N ALA A 135 1.96 1.25 10.05
CA ALA A 135 2.81 1.54 11.20
C ALA A 135 2.43 0.56 12.31
N LEU A 136 3.21 0.44 13.37
CA LEU A 136 2.94 -0.56 14.43
C LEU A 136 1.53 -0.44 15.05
N ASN A 137 0.99 0.75 15.12
CA ASN A 137 -0.31 1.03 15.76
C ASN A 137 -1.45 1.38 14.79
N LYS A 138 -1.15 1.42 13.48
CA LYS A 138 -2.16 1.89 12.51
C LYS A 138 -1.90 1.45 11.09
N LEU A 139 -2.95 1.01 10.39
CA LEU A 139 -3.04 0.94 8.94
C LEU A 139 -3.84 2.15 8.44
N THR A 140 -3.33 2.82 7.39
CA THR A 140 -4.07 3.83 6.63
C THR A 140 -4.20 3.39 5.18
N MET A 141 -5.42 3.19 4.71
CA MET A 141 -5.75 2.99 3.30
C MET A 141 -6.24 4.31 2.71
N MET A 142 -5.82 4.64 1.49
CA MET A 142 -6.06 5.98 0.94
C MET A 142 -6.24 5.96 -0.59
N ASP A 143 -7.29 6.61 -1.06
CA ASP A 143 -7.43 7.06 -2.44
C ASP A 143 -6.72 8.41 -2.58
N SER A 144 -5.50 8.36 -3.07
CA SER A 144 -4.69 9.56 -3.29
C SER A 144 -5.14 10.34 -4.52
N LYS A 145 -5.61 9.62 -5.58
CA LYS A 145 -5.98 10.17 -6.88
C LYS A 145 -7.13 11.16 -6.80
N THR A 146 -8.21 10.81 -6.10
CA THR A 146 -9.37 11.70 -5.92
C THR A 146 -9.36 12.43 -4.58
N GLY A 147 -8.27 12.26 -3.81
CA GLY A 147 -8.02 12.84 -2.51
C GLY A 147 -6.85 13.84 -2.56
N HIS A 148 -5.97 13.71 -1.58
CA HIS A 148 -4.93 14.71 -1.28
C HIS A 148 -3.86 14.89 -2.38
N MET A 149 -3.76 14.00 -3.38
CA MET A 149 -2.83 14.11 -4.50
C MET A 149 -3.48 14.63 -5.79
N ASP A 150 -4.81 14.78 -5.86
CA ASP A 150 -5.44 15.55 -6.93
C ASP A 150 -4.85 16.97 -6.94
N ASN A 151 -4.41 17.45 -8.11
CA ASN A 151 -3.70 18.73 -8.21
C ASN A 151 -4.57 19.90 -7.72
N LYS A 152 -5.87 19.92 -8.01
CA LYS A 152 -6.78 20.98 -7.56
C LYS A 152 -6.94 20.97 -6.04
N ILE A 153 -7.09 19.78 -5.44
CA ILE A 153 -7.18 19.62 -3.99
C ILE A 153 -5.84 20.01 -3.34
N ARG A 154 -4.73 19.58 -3.92
CA ARG A 154 -3.39 19.89 -3.45
C ARG A 154 -3.13 21.40 -3.46
N ASP A 155 -3.47 22.10 -4.54
CA ASP A 155 -3.30 23.55 -4.68
C ASP A 155 -4.12 24.29 -3.61
N ARG A 156 -5.39 23.92 -3.39
CA ARG A 156 -6.21 24.48 -2.30
C ARG A 156 -5.56 24.30 -0.93
N ARG A 157 -4.97 23.14 -0.66
CA ARG A 157 -4.24 22.88 0.59
C ARG A 157 -2.96 23.70 0.71
N GLN A 158 -2.23 23.90 -0.40
CA GLN A 158 -0.99 24.69 -0.40
C GLN A 158 -1.25 26.17 -0.18
N THR A 159 -2.42 26.70 -0.59
CA THR A 159 -2.86 28.06 -0.26
C THR A 159 -3.33 28.21 1.20
N GLY A 160 -3.27 27.12 1.98
CA GLY A 160 -3.63 27.13 3.40
C GLY A 160 -5.14 26.96 3.65
N GLU A 161 -5.93 26.59 2.64
CA GLU A 161 -7.37 26.37 2.81
C GLU A 161 -7.65 25.23 3.81
N LYS A 162 -8.52 25.53 4.79
CA LYS A 162 -8.97 24.60 5.86
C LYS A 162 -10.48 24.55 5.95
N SER A 163 -11.19 24.72 4.81
CA SER A 163 -12.65 24.67 4.82
C SER A 163 -13.17 23.31 5.33
N PRO A 164 -14.35 23.30 5.99
CA PRO A 164 -14.97 22.04 6.42
C PRO A 164 -15.22 21.08 5.27
N GLU A 165 -15.58 21.59 4.08
CA GLU A 165 -15.84 20.81 2.87
C GLU A 165 -14.59 20.10 2.39
N LEU A 166 -13.46 20.83 2.30
CA LEU A 166 -12.17 20.26 1.89
C LEU A 166 -11.70 19.20 2.89
N THR A 167 -11.85 19.48 4.17
CA THR A 167 -11.51 18.55 5.25
C THR A 167 -12.35 17.28 5.17
N LYS A 168 -13.66 17.42 4.98
CA LYS A 168 -14.59 16.29 4.81
C LYS A 168 -14.24 15.47 3.58
N LEU A 169 -13.97 16.12 2.45
CA LEU A 169 -13.56 15.46 1.21
C LEU A 169 -12.29 14.63 1.43
N ILE A 170 -11.23 15.20 1.98
CA ILE A 170 -9.95 14.49 2.21
C ILE A 170 -10.15 13.33 3.18
N ASN A 171 -10.94 13.51 4.23
CA ASN A 171 -11.20 12.45 5.20
C ASN A 171 -12.04 11.31 4.62
N SER A 172 -12.95 11.58 3.68
CA SER A 172 -13.71 10.53 2.98
C SER A 172 -12.86 9.69 2.03
N LYS A 173 -11.64 10.16 1.70
CA LYS A 173 -10.70 9.48 0.79
C LYS A 173 -9.65 8.64 1.52
N LYS A 174 -9.89 8.33 2.78
CA LYS A 174 -9.03 7.44 3.57
C LYS A 174 -9.84 6.65 4.59
N LYS A 175 -9.27 5.51 4.98
CA LYS A 175 -9.72 4.70 6.11
C LYS A 175 -8.52 4.38 6.99
N ASP A 176 -8.62 4.70 8.27
CA ASP A 176 -7.64 4.34 9.31
C ASP A 176 -8.18 3.13 10.09
N VAL A 177 -7.32 2.14 10.34
CA VAL A 177 -7.61 0.96 11.16
C VAL A 177 -6.55 0.87 12.25
N LYS A 178 -6.98 0.67 13.49
CA LYS A 178 -6.06 0.49 14.61
C LYS A 178 -5.37 -0.86 14.51
N LEU A 179 -4.07 -0.88 14.72
CA LEU A 179 -3.23 -2.07 14.80
C LEU A 179 -2.53 -2.15 16.15
N ASP A 180 -1.93 -3.30 16.42
CA ASP A 180 -1.05 -3.53 17.58
C ASP A 180 0.02 -4.56 17.17
N LEU A 181 1.00 -4.07 16.38
CA LEU A 181 2.09 -4.90 15.88
C LEU A 181 3.29 -4.81 16.81
N ALA A 182 3.98 -5.93 17.01
CA ALA A 182 5.21 -5.96 17.77
C ALA A 182 6.34 -5.23 17.01
N PRO A 183 7.09 -4.33 17.66
CA PRO A 183 8.25 -3.71 17.03
C PRO A 183 9.33 -4.76 16.75
N ASP A 184 10.13 -4.50 15.73
CA ASP A 184 11.29 -5.32 15.33
C ASP A 184 10.97 -6.80 15.04
N SER A 185 9.70 -7.10 14.78
CA SER A 185 9.20 -8.42 14.39
C SER A 185 8.85 -8.44 12.92
N TRP A 186 9.02 -9.60 12.28
CA TRP A 186 8.58 -9.82 10.91
C TRP A 186 7.06 -9.96 10.84
N HIS A 187 6.48 -9.28 9.88
CA HIS A 187 5.07 -9.35 9.52
C HIS A 187 4.92 -9.52 8.01
N THR A 188 3.86 -10.14 7.57
CA THR A 188 3.49 -10.25 6.16
C THR A 188 2.36 -9.27 5.87
N LEU A 189 2.57 -8.39 4.90
CA LEU A 189 1.58 -7.46 4.37
C LEU A 189 1.14 -7.94 2.99
N LEU A 190 -0.16 -8.15 2.79
CA LEU A 190 -0.76 -8.29 1.47
C LEU A 190 -1.74 -7.14 1.24
N VAL A 191 -1.55 -6.42 0.15
CA VAL A 191 -2.48 -5.38 -0.32
C VAL A 191 -3.05 -5.79 -1.65
N VAL A 192 -4.36 -5.88 -1.73
CA VAL A 192 -5.10 -6.16 -2.96
C VAL A 192 -5.78 -4.89 -3.43
N VAL A 193 -5.62 -4.56 -4.70
CA VAL A 193 -6.41 -3.53 -5.39
C VAL A 193 -7.17 -4.21 -6.51
N GLU A 194 -8.50 -4.15 -6.46
CA GLU A 194 -9.38 -4.76 -7.46
C GLU A 194 -10.60 -3.88 -7.67
N GLY A 195 -10.77 -3.40 -8.90
CA GLY A 195 -11.79 -2.40 -9.20
C GLY A 195 -11.65 -1.18 -8.28
N LYS A 196 -12.68 -0.86 -7.52
CA LYS A 196 -12.72 0.26 -6.56
C LYS A 196 -12.24 -0.11 -5.15
N MET A 197 -11.99 -1.40 -4.92
CA MET A 197 -11.68 -1.94 -3.59
C MET A 197 -10.18 -2.02 -3.36
N MET A 198 -9.75 -1.64 -2.17
CA MET A 198 -8.47 -2.00 -1.58
C MET A 198 -8.74 -2.85 -0.35
N ALA A 199 -8.23 -4.09 -0.33
CA ALA A 199 -8.22 -4.95 0.83
C ALA A 199 -6.79 -5.10 1.36
N THR A 200 -6.62 -5.11 2.68
CA THR A 200 -5.31 -5.23 3.31
C THR A 200 -5.33 -6.34 4.34
N TYR A 201 -4.36 -7.24 4.23
CA TYR A 201 -4.15 -8.36 5.13
C TYR A 201 -2.81 -8.18 5.85
N LEU A 202 -2.79 -8.55 7.11
CA LEU A 202 -1.57 -8.67 7.92
C LEU A 202 -1.53 -10.07 8.54
N ASP A 203 -0.41 -10.74 8.34
CA ASP A 203 -0.17 -12.11 8.82
C ASP A 203 -1.32 -13.06 8.43
N GLY A 204 -1.78 -12.95 7.18
CA GLY A 204 -2.86 -13.73 6.60
C GLY A 204 -4.28 -13.32 7.01
N LYS A 205 -4.46 -12.34 7.89
CA LYS A 205 -5.77 -11.89 8.39
C LYS A 205 -6.20 -10.60 7.73
N LEU A 206 -7.45 -10.53 7.25
CA LEU A 206 -8.05 -9.29 6.77
C LEU A 206 -8.13 -8.27 7.90
N VAL A 207 -7.43 -7.14 7.73
CA VAL A 207 -7.42 -6.05 8.73
C VAL A 207 -8.21 -4.83 8.27
N GLY A 208 -8.48 -4.70 6.98
CA GLY A 208 -9.32 -3.62 6.50
C GLY A 208 -9.62 -3.69 5.01
N GLU A 209 -10.76 -3.10 4.65
CA GLU A 209 -11.18 -2.86 3.28
C GLU A 209 -11.56 -1.40 3.13
N PHE A 210 -11.31 -0.85 1.97
CA PHE A 210 -11.64 0.54 1.65
C PHE A 210 -12.04 0.65 0.18
N GLU A 211 -13.22 1.20 -0.08
CA GLU A 211 -13.73 1.43 -1.42
C GLU A 211 -13.66 2.91 -1.78
N SER A 212 -13.08 3.23 -2.95
CA SER A 212 -13.08 4.58 -3.52
C SER A 212 -12.82 4.57 -5.02
N GLU A 213 -13.43 5.51 -5.74
CA GLU A 213 -13.37 5.62 -7.20
C GLU A 213 -11.94 5.76 -7.76
N GLY A 214 -11.03 6.39 -7.03
CA GLY A 214 -9.66 6.58 -7.49
C GLY A 214 -8.83 5.31 -7.55
N ILE A 215 -9.21 4.28 -6.77
CA ILE A 215 -8.56 2.96 -6.77
C ILE A 215 -8.76 2.24 -8.11
N ALA A 216 -9.94 2.40 -8.72
CA ALA A 216 -10.31 1.79 -10.01
C ALA A 216 -9.60 2.38 -11.24
N HIS A 217 -8.43 3.02 -11.06
CA HIS A 217 -7.68 3.55 -12.20
C HIS A 217 -7.24 2.41 -13.13
N PRO A 218 -7.47 2.53 -14.46
CA PRO A 218 -7.29 1.41 -15.39
C PRO A 218 -5.82 0.99 -15.58
N THR A 219 -4.88 1.87 -15.25
CA THR A 219 -3.44 1.58 -15.35
C THR A 219 -2.72 1.94 -14.07
N LYS A 220 -1.94 1.00 -13.56
CA LYS A 220 -0.94 1.21 -12.51
C LYS A 220 0.39 0.75 -13.09
N ARG A 221 1.35 1.67 -13.22
CA ARG A 221 2.61 1.44 -13.94
C ARG A 221 3.80 1.23 -13.02
N MET A 222 3.55 1.24 -11.72
CA MET A 222 4.60 1.15 -10.73
C MET A 222 4.03 0.86 -9.36
N ILE A 223 4.73 0.04 -8.58
CA ILE A 223 4.62 0.06 -7.12
C ILE A 223 5.73 0.92 -6.53
N LYS A 224 5.45 1.56 -5.41
CA LYS A 224 6.41 2.34 -4.65
C LYS A 224 6.36 1.94 -3.18
N LEU A 225 7.47 1.51 -2.64
CA LEU A 225 7.67 1.35 -1.21
C LEU A 225 8.12 2.69 -0.62
N ALA A 226 7.37 3.19 0.35
CA ALA A 226 7.61 4.50 0.98
C ALA A 226 7.95 4.32 2.45
N VAL A 227 9.20 4.52 2.81
CA VAL A 227 9.71 4.34 4.17
C VAL A 227 9.93 5.71 4.83
N ALA A 228 9.31 5.92 5.99
CA ALA A 228 9.40 7.22 6.67
C ALA A 228 10.80 7.47 7.26
N LYS A 229 11.33 6.49 7.99
CA LYS A 229 12.67 6.54 8.59
C LYS A 229 13.45 5.27 8.27
N LYS A 230 12.99 4.10 8.79
CA LYS A 230 13.64 2.81 8.59
C LYS A 230 12.61 1.70 8.40
N ALA A 231 12.93 0.76 7.52
CA ALA A 231 12.21 -0.51 7.36
C ALA A 231 13.16 -1.57 6.83
N THR A 232 12.93 -2.82 7.22
CA THR A 232 13.51 -3.98 6.54
C THR A 232 12.39 -4.65 5.76
N ILE A 233 12.66 -5.05 4.52
CA ILE A 233 11.68 -5.56 3.56
C ILE A 233 12.26 -6.80 2.91
N ASP A 234 11.37 -7.77 2.65
CA ASP A 234 11.76 -9.06 2.11
C ASP A 234 10.59 -9.69 1.33
N ASP A 235 10.85 -10.72 0.53
CA ASP A 235 9.86 -11.55 -0.15
C ASP A 235 8.76 -10.74 -0.88
N VAL A 236 9.14 -9.80 -1.74
CA VAL A 236 8.16 -9.01 -2.49
C VAL A 236 7.62 -9.81 -3.68
N MET A 237 6.32 -10.01 -3.71
CA MET A 237 5.63 -10.70 -4.81
C MET A 237 4.45 -9.87 -5.31
N VAL A 238 4.24 -9.86 -6.63
CA VAL A 238 3.14 -9.14 -7.29
C VAL A 238 2.41 -10.05 -8.25
N TRP A 239 1.12 -10.26 -8.00
CA TRP A 239 0.20 -10.96 -8.87
C TRP A 239 -0.73 -9.97 -9.58
N LYS A 240 -0.71 -9.98 -10.90
CA LYS A 240 -1.70 -9.29 -11.72
C LYS A 240 -3.01 -10.06 -11.66
N LEU A 241 -4.07 -9.41 -11.23
CA LEU A 241 -5.42 -9.97 -11.22
C LEU A 241 -6.08 -9.74 -12.59
N LYS A 242 -7.00 -10.63 -12.93
CA LYS A 242 -7.75 -10.58 -14.22
C LYS A 242 -9.03 -9.78 -14.05
#